data_ea58478f99db90162f6c5efb8c3afa3b
#
_entry.id   ea58478f99db90162f6c5efb8c3afa3b
#
_cell.length_a   1.000
_cell.length_b   1.000
_cell.length_c   1.000
_cell.angle_alpha   90.00
_cell.angle_beta   90.00
_cell.angle_gamma   90.00
#
_symmetry.space_group_name_H-M   'P 1'
#
loop_
_entity.id
_entity.type
_entity.pdbx_description
1 polymer ?
#
loop_
_entity_poly.entity_id
_entity_poly.type
_entity_poly.pdbx_seq_one_letter_code
_entity_poly.pdbx_strand_id
1 'polypeptide(L)'
;MNNTIIVLDFGSQYTQLIARRLREQGVYTEILPFNAKVEEIKAKKPKGIILSGGPASVYAPDAYFCDEGVFKLKLPILGICYGMQLLAHKFGAQVAPASHKEYGKAELTVTKAHRLFTDLPQKQIVWMSHSDFVKNLPNGFEALATSENSPYCVFGDDTRKFYALQFHPEVQHSEFGTQILKNFAKYICGCESTWNMGSFAKTQIAKIKETVGNKKVLCAVSGGVDSSVTAALLAAAIPQNLILVFVDNGLLRTGEREQVEATFRTKLGVELVSIDASKTFLERLAGVTDPEKKRKIIGETFIEIFEKEAKKHDNVKFLAQGTLYTDIIESSVVGSSKTIKSHHNVGGLPDWMSFELIEPLREIFKDEVRQLGLELGLSRELVFRHPFPGPGLAIRIMGEVNTPSLELLRKADVILRDELKSSGWYNKTWQAFCVLLNVHSVGVMGDNRTYENAVCIRVVDASDGMTASFSRLPYDLLENVSRRIINEVDGINRVAYDISSKPPATIEWE
;
A
#
# COMPACT_ATOMS: atom_id res chain seq x y z
N MET A 1 4.79 19.57 13.55
CA MET A 1 4.67 19.99 12.13
C MET A 1 3.42 20.84 11.98
N ASN A 2 3.56 22.12 11.59
CA ASN A 2 2.40 23.04 11.55
C ASN A 2 1.66 23.10 10.19
N ASN A 3 1.83 22.10 9.33
CA ASN A 3 1.26 22.03 7.97
C ASN A 3 0.49 20.72 7.74
N THR A 4 -0.37 20.36 8.69
CA THR A 4 -1.10 19.09 8.65
C THR A 4 -2.55 19.30 8.21
N ILE A 5 -3.05 18.45 7.34
CA ILE A 5 -4.49 18.28 7.07
C ILE A 5 -4.92 16.96 7.67
N ILE A 6 -6.04 16.95 8.39
CA ILE A 6 -6.67 15.72 8.89
C ILE A 6 -7.76 15.29 7.92
N VAL A 7 -7.78 14.02 7.56
CA VAL A 7 -8.90 13.39 6.85
C VAL A 7 -9.66 12.52 7.84
N LEU A 8 -10.94 12.78 8.03
CA LEU A 8 -11.84 11.91 8.78
C LEU A 8 -12.40 10.85 7.84
N ASP A 9 -12.17 9.58 8.17
CA ASP A 9 -12.54 8.43 7.34
C ASP A 9 -13.95 7.94 7.68
N PHE A 10 -14.89 8.14 6.77
CA PHE A 10 -16.28 7.67 6.85
C PHE A 10 -16.48 6.32 6.15
N GLY A 11 -15.41 5.58 5.86
CA GLY A 11 -15.46 4.24 5.27
C GLY A 11 -15.44 4.23 3.73
N SER A 12 -14.95 5.29 3.10
CA SER A 12 -14.75 5.30 1.65
C SER A 12 -13.54 4.46 1.26
N GLN A 13 -13.69 3.65 0.23
CA GLN A 13 -12.57 2.96 -0.41
C GLN A 13 -11.50 3.93 -0.96
N TYR A 14 -11.82 5.22 -1.11
CA TYR A 14 -10.92 6.24 -1.67
C TYR A 14 -10.27 7.14 -0.60
N THR A 15 -10.55 6.96 0.70
CA THR A 15 -10.02 7.84 1.76
C THR A 15 -8.49 7.95 1.72
N GLN A 16 -7.80 6.82 1.52
CA GLN A 16 -6.33 6.83 1.44
C GLN A 16 -5.82 7.63 0.24
N LEU A 17 -6.56 7.67 -0.88
CA LEU A 17 -6.19 8.45 -2.06
C LEU A 17 -6.22 9.96 -1.78
N ILE A 18 -7.15 10.44 -0.93
CA ILE A 18 -7.19 11.85 -0.53
C ILE A 18 -5.86 12.24 0.13
N ALA A 19 -5.43 11.45 1.12
CA ALA A 19 -4.17 11.69 1.82
C ALA A 19 -2.96 11.62 0.89
N ARG A 20 -2.90 10.62 0.02
CA ARG A 20 -1.81 10.48 -0.97
C ARG A 20 -1.74 11.68 -1.92
N ARG A 21 -2.87 12.14 -2.49
CA ARG A 21 -2.89 13.29 -3.40
C ARG A 21 -2.38 14.57 -2.73
N LEU A 22 -2.72 14.81 -1.46
CA LEU A 22 -2.21 15.95 -0.71
C LEU A 22 -0.71 15.83 -0.40
N ARG A 23 -0.24 14.63 -0.03
CA ARG A 23 1.18 14.37 0.22
C ARG A 23 2.03 14.50 -1.04
N GLU A 24 1.53 14.07 -2.18
CA GLU A 24 2.14 14.31 -3.51
C GLU A 24 2.29 15.83 -3.81
N GLN A 25 1.43 16.68 -3.21
CA GLN A 25 1.55 18.15 -3.29
C GLN A 25 2.42 18.76 -2.17
N GLY A 26 3.10 17.92 -1.40
CA GLY A 26 3.99 18.35 -0.32
C GLY A 26 3.29 18.74 0.98
N VAL A 27 2.02 18.34 1.18
CA VAL A 27 1.25 18.61 2.39
C VAL A 27 1.08 17.35 3.22
N TYR A 28 1.64 17.33 4.43
CA TYR A 28 1.45 16.20 5.34
C TYR A 28 -0.03 16.01 5.68
N THR A 29 -0.51 14.79 5.56
CA THR A 29 -1.92 14.46 5.78
C THR A 29 -2.03 13.19 6.59
N GLU A 30 -2.86 13.21 7.61
CA GLU A 30 -3.11 12.08 8.50
C GLU A 30 -4.60 11.68 8.43
N ILE A 31 -4.88 10.39 8.43
CA ILE A 31 -6.22 9.84 8.42
C ILE A 31 -6.58 9.44 9.86
N LEU A 32 -7.73 9.90 10.33
CA LEU A 32 -8.33 9.48 11.58
C LEU A 32 -9.73 8.89 11.33
N PRO A 33 -10.22 8.00 12.18
CA PRO A 33 -11.58 7.50 12.07
C PRO A 33 -12.60 8.63 12.21
N PHE A 34 -13.75 8.52 11.56
CA PHE A 34 -14.80 9.56 11.58
C PHE A 34 -15.22 9.96 12.99
N ASN A 35 -15.19 9.05 13.96
CA ASN A 35 -15.57 9.24 15.37
C ASN A 35 -14.42 9.70 16.28
N ALA A 36 -13.26 10.07 15.71
CA ALA A 36 -12.15 10.65 16.46
C ALA A 36 -12.63 11.84 17.29
N LYS A 37 -12.16 11.93 18.54
CA LYS A 37 -12.55 13.02 19.44
C LYS A 37 -11.89 14.32 19.04
N VAL A 38 -12.61 15.42 19.24
CA VAL A 38 -12.09 16.77 18.88
C VAL A 38 -10.79 17.11 19.58
N GLU A 39 -10.53 16.59 20.78
CA GLU A 39 -9.28 16.77 21.53
C GLU A 39 -8.10 16.11 20.82
N GLU A 40 -8.30 14.91 20.25
CA GLU A 40 -7.30 14.20 19.46
C GLU A 40 -6.95 15.00 18.21
N ILE A 41 -7.97 15.50 17.50
CA ILE A 41 -7.78 16.36 16.32
C ILE A 41 -7.02 17.62 16.67
N LYS A 42 -7.40 18.31 17.77
CA LYS A 42 -6.71 19.52 18.25
C LYS A 42 -5.24 19.28 18.61
N ALA A 43 -4.93 18.13 19.20
CA ALA A 43 -3.56 17.78 19.58
C ALA A 43 -2.62 17.70 18.35
N LYS A 44 -3.16 17.36 17.17
CA LYS A 44 -2.43 17.35 15.88
C LYS A 44 -2.19 18.75 15.30
N LYS A 45 -2.84 19.79 15.82
CA LYS A 45 -2.75 21.19 15.35
C LYS A 45 -2.93 21.32 13.83
N PRO A 46 -4.00 20.78 13.23
CA PRO A 46 -4.19 20.82 11.79
C PRO A 46 -4.50 22.23 11.29
N LYS A 47 -4.21 22.49 10.02
CA LYS A 47 -4.62 23.70 9.28
C LYS A 47 -5.96 23.55 8.56
N GLY A 48 -6.44 22.33 8.37
CA GLY A 48 -7.73 22.04 7.75
C GLY A 48 -8.16 20.61 7.98
N ILE A 49 -9.43 20.33 7.72
CA ILE A 49 -10.05 19.01 7.89
C ILE A 49 -10.76 18.64 6.59
N ILE A 50 -10.64 17.38 6.17
CA ILE A 50 -11.40 16.81 5.07
C ILE A 50 -12.31 15.72 5.64
N LEU A 51 -13.58 15.77 5.29
CA LEU A 51 -14.55 14.72 5.56
C LEU A 51 -14.63 13.86 4.29
N SER A 52 -14.25 12.59 4.38
CA SER A 52 -14.20 11.70 3.22
C SER A 52 -15.59 11.31 2.70
N GLY A 53 -15.63 10.59 1.59
CA GLY A 53 -16.80 9.81 1.20
C GLY A 53 -17.12 8.69 2.17
N GLY A 54 -18.25 8.03 1.96
CA GLY A 54 -18.70 6.89 2.78
C GLY A 54 -19.84 6.13 2.13
N PRO A 55 -20.10 4.89 2.55
CA PRO A 55 -21.15 4.04 1.98
C PRO A 55 -22.56 4.32 2.53
N ALA A 56 -22.68 5.04 3.66
CA ALA A 56 -23.92 5.30 4.33
C ALA A 56 -24.68 6.49 3.74
N SER A 57 -25.97 6.61 4.04
CA SER A 57 -26.78 7.82 3.82
C SER A 57 -26.90 8.60 5.12
N VAL A 58 -26.77 9.94 5.06
CA VAL A 58 -26.78 10.80 6.27
C VAL A 58 -28.12 10.82 7.02
N TYR A 59 -29.18 10.33 6.42
CA TYR A 59 -30.51 10.19 7.01
C TYR A 59 -30.82 8.74 7.44
N ALA A 60 -29.90 7.80 7.27
CA ALA A 60 -30.07 6.43 7.72
C ALA A 60 -29.90 6.31 9.25
N PRO A 61 -30.55 5.34 9.91
CA PRO A 61 -30.43 5.14 11.36
C PRO A 61 -29.01 4.85 11.85
N ASP A 62 -28.17 4.28 10.98
CA ASP A 62 -26.78 3.91 11.19
C ASP A 62 -25.80 4.91 10.53
N ALA A 63 -26.25 6.14 10.26
CA ALA A 63 -25.42 7.18 9.67
C ALA A 63 -24.17 7.51 10.52
N TYR A 64 -23.07 7.77 9.87
CA TYR A 64 -21.80 8.09 10.50
C TYR A 64 -21.68 9.60 10.76
N PHE A 65 -21.56 10.01 12.01
CA PHE A 65 -21.38 11.40 12.40
C PHE A 65 -20.04 11.59 13.11
N CYS A 66 -19.33 12.65 12.77
CA CYS A 66 -18.14 13.05 13.51
C CYS A 66 -18.52 13.82 14.79
N ASP A 67 -17.53 14.02 15.66
CA ASP A 67 -17.69 14.85 16.86
C ASP A 67 -18.15 16.27 16.47
N GLU A 68 -19.21 16.74 17.09
CA GLU A 68 -19.79 18.10 16.89
C GLU A 68 -18.79 19.23 17.11
N GLY A 69 -17.78 18.99 17.95
CA GLY A 69 -16.70 19.93 18.21
C GLY A 69 -15.86 20.25 16.98
N VAL A 70 -15.82 19.35 15.99
CA VAL A 70 -15.07 19.54 14.72
C VAL A 70 -15.53 20.82 14.02
N PHE A 71 -16.83 21.08 13.94
CA PHE A 71 -17.39 22.26 13.27
C PHE A 71 -17.16 23.56 14.07
N LYS A 72 -16.74 23.46 15.33
CA LYS A 72 -16.44 24.61 16.21
C LYS A 72 -14.96 24.98 16.25
N LEU A 73 -14.09 24.19 15.58
CA LEU A 73 -12.63 24.41 15.58
C LEU A 73 -12.18 25.68 14.85
N LYS A 74 -13.06 26.33 14.08
CA LYS A 74 -12.74 27.48 13.21
C LYS A 74 -11.65 27.15 12.18
N LEU A 75 -11.54 25.88 11.77
CA LEU A 75 -10.65 25.41 10.73
C LEU A 75 -11.41 25.28 9.41
N PRO A 76 -10.75 25.44 8.25
CA PRO A 76 -11.33 25.12 6.96
C PRO A 76 -11.74 23.63 6.92
N ILE A 77 -12.93 23.37 6.38
CA ILE A 77 -13.47 22.02 6.20
C ILE A 77 -13.84 21.80 4.73
N LEU A 78 -13.45 20.65 4.16
CA LEU A 78 -13.85 20.18 2.85
C LEU A 78 -14.60 18.86 2.99
N GLY A 79 -15.88 18.80 2.62
CA GLY A 79 -16.65 17.56 2.54
C GLY A 79 -16.61 16.98 1.13
N ILE A 80 -16.33 15.69 0.99
CA ILE A 80 -16.30 14.95 -0.27
C ILE A 80 -17.40 13.90 -0.26
N CYS A 81 -18.29 13.90 -1.25
CA CYS A 81 -19.38 12.92 -1.41
C CYS A 81 -20.22 12.81 -0.13
N TYR A 82 -20.07 11.75 0.67
CA TYR A 82 -20.75 11.64 1.97
C TYR A 82 -20.41 12.82 2.89
N GLY A 83 -19.16 13.26 2.96
CA GLY A 83 -18.75 14.42 3.74
C GLY A 83 -19.43 15.72 3.31
N MET A 84 -19.74 15.90 2.02
CA MET A 84 -20.58 16.99 1.52
C MET A 84 -22.00 16.87 2.06
N GLN A 85 -22.60 15.69 1.96
CA GLN A 85 -23.96 15.45 2.42
C GLN A 85 -24.07 15.64 3.93
N LEU A 86 -23.05 15.24 4.69
CA LEU A 86 -22.95 15.48 6.13
C LEU A 86 -22.92 16.98 6.47
N LEU A 87 -22.13 17.78 5.75
CA LEU A 87 -22.13 19.24 5.89
C LEU A 87 -23.51 19.82 5.57
N ALA A 88 -24.13 19.41 4.45
CA ALA A 88 -25.45 19.86 4.05
C ALA A 88 -26.49 19.56 5.13
N HIS A 89 -26.56 18.33 5.59
CA HIS A 89 -27.47 17.87 6.65
C HIS A 89 -27.27 18.63 7.96
N LYS A 90 -26.01 18.76 8.38
CA LYS A 90 -25.62 19.47 9.61
C LYS A 90 -26.09 20.92 9.64
N PHE A 91 -26.06 21.60 8.50
CA PHE A 91 -26.45 23.02 8.39
C PHE A 91 -27.87 23.21 7.84
N GLY A 92 -28.73 22.19 7.95
CA GLY A 92 -30.19 22.27 7.73
C GLY A 92 -30.66 22.10 6.30
N ALA A 93 -29.79 21.65 5.39
CA ALA A 93 -30.22 21.27 4.06
C ALA A 93 -30.83 19.87 4.02
N GLN A 94 -31.68 19.63 3.03
CA GLN A 94 -32.25 18.31 2.77
C GLN A 94 -31.35 17.49 1.86
N VAL A 95 -31.03 16.27 2.30
CA VAL A 95 -30.37 15.25 1.48
C VAL A 95 -31.40 14.15 1.21
N ALA A 96 -31.47 13.68 -0.02
CA ALA A 96 -32.43 12.66 -0.42
C ALA A 96 -31.88 11.75 -1.51
N PRO A 97 -32.48 10.56 -1.73
CA PRO A 97 -32.17 9.72 -2.87
C PRO A 97 -32.36 10.47 -4.17
N ALA A 98 -31.38 10.34 -5.08
CA ALA A 98 -31.48 10.91 -6.41
C ALA A 98 -32.46 10.11 -7.29
N SER A 99 -33.24 10.80 -8.12
CA SER A 99 -34.06 10.15 -9.16
C SER A 99 -33.18 9.46 -10.22
N HIS A 100 -32.01 10.01 -10.48
CA HIS A 100 -30.98 9.44 -11.35
C HIS A 100 -29.67 9.36 -10.56
N LYS A 101 -29.22 8.14 -10.33
CA LYS A 101 -27.93 7.88 -9.68
C LYS A 101 -26.78 8.28 -10.62
N GLU A 102 -25.73 8.87 -10.07
CA GLU A 102 -24.55 9.26 -10.86
C GLU A 102 -23.37 8.37 -10.51
N TYR A 103 -22.97 7.52 -11.46
CA TYR A 103 -21.77 6.71 -11.39
C TYR A 103 -20.95 6.87 -12.66
N GLY A 104 -19.68 7.23 -12.51
CA GLY A 104 -18.77 7.40 -13.62
C GLY A 104 -18.44 8.86 -13.93
N LYS A 105 -18.11 9.15 -15.19
CA LYS A 105 -17.69 10.47 -15.65
C LYS A 105 -18.89 11.41 -15.81
N ALA A 106 -18.76 12.63 -15.28
CA ALA A 106 -19.70 13.72 -15.49
C ALA A 106 -18.96 15.02 -15.80
N GLU A 107 -19.60 15.93 -16.56
CA GLU A 107 -19.07 17.27 -16.82
C GLU A 107 -19.44 18.18 -15.64
N LEU A 108 -18.44 18.77 -14.99
CA LEU A 108 -18.58 19.83 -14.01
C LEU A 108 -18.48 21.18 -14.72
N THR A 109 -19.42 22.08 -14.44
CA THR A 109 -19.38 23.48 -14.90
C THR A 109 -19.22 24.40 -13.68
N VAL A 110 -18.09 25.11 -13.60
CA VAL A 110 -17.86 26.14 -12.57
C VAL A 110 -18.74 27.35 -12.88
N THR A 111 -19.62 27.69 -11.92
CA THR A 111 -20.58 28.78 -12.08
C THR A 111 -20.16 30.08 -11.40
N LYS A 112 -19.23 29.98 -10.43
CA LYS A 112 -18.70 31.10 -9.68
C LYS A 112 -17.18 30.99 -9.54
N ALA A 113 -16.45 32.06 -9.85
CA ALA A 113 -15.01 32.13 -9.62
C ALA A 113 -14.72 31.96 -8.11
N HIS A 114 -13.87 31.01 -7.78
CA HIS A 114 -13.52 30.69 -6.40
C HIS A 114 -12.10 30.13 -6.28
N ARG A 115 -11.49 30.27 -5.09
CA ARG A 115 -10.12 29.80 -4.80
C ARG A 115 -9.91 28.30 -5.02
N LEU A 116 -10.94 27.48 -4.84
CA LEU A 116 -10.89 26.04 -5.16
C LEU A 116 -10.59 25.77 -6.64
N PHE A 117 -10.99 26.66 -7.52
CA PHE A 117 -10.85 26.52 -8.97
C PHE A 117 -9.76 27.41 -9.58
N THR A 118 -8.84 27.92 -8.76
CA THR A 118 -7.70 28.71 -9.24
C THR A 118 -6.91 27.91 -10.26
N ASP A 119 -6.65 28.53 -11.43
CA ASP A 119 -5.92 27.95 -12.57
C ASP A 119 -6.57 26.71 -13.18
N LEU A 120 -7.90 26.58 -13.06
CA LEU A 120 -8.66 25.47 -13.64
C LEU A 120 -9.65 25.95 -14.72
N PRO A 121 -9.94 25.10 -15.72
CA PRO A 121 -10.93 25.43 -16.73
C PRO A 121 -12.35 25.49 -16.12
N GLN A 122 -13.22 26.26 -16.77
CA GLN A 122 -14.63 26.39 -16.36
C GLN A 122 -15.39 25.06 -16.49
N LYS A 123 -15.07 24.24 -17.49
CA LYS A 123 -15.61 22.89 -17.69
C LYS A 123 -14.53 21.85 -17.53
N GLN A 124 -14.83 20.79 -16.79
CA GLN A 124 -13.89 19.72 -16.54
C GLN A 124 -14.62 18.39 -16.25
N ILE A 125 -13.97 17.26 -16.54
CA ILE A 125 -14.52 15.94 -16.25
C ILE A 125 -14.18 15.54 -14.80
N VAL A 126 -15.21 15.10 -14.09
CA VAL A 126 -15.11 14.61 -12.70
C VAL A 126 -15.71 13.21 -12.58
N TRP A 127 -15.34 12.50 -11.52
CA TRP A 127 -15.85 11.17 -11.22
C TRP A 127 -16.92 11.20 -10.13
N MET A 128 -18.11 10.80 -10.51
CA MET A 128 -19.27 10.67 -9.63
C MET A 128 -19.39 9.23 -9.13
N SER A 129 -19.82 9.09 -7.87
CA SER A 129 -20.11 7.79 -7.26
C SER A 129 -21.11 7.99 -6.11
N HIS A 130 -22.37 8.35 -6.43
CA HIS A 130 -23.37 8.62 -5.41
C HIS A 130 -24.79 8.27 -5.86
N SER A 131 -25.63 7.95 -4.85
CA SER A 131 -27.07 7.71 -5.01
C SER A 131 -27.92 8.78 -4.34
N ASP A 132 -27.33 9.63 -3.51
CA ASP A 132 -28.00 10.69 -2.76
C ASP A 132 -27.51 12.06 -3.24
N PHE A 133 -28.35 13.07 -3.16
CA PHE A 133 -28.02 14.43 -3.55
C PHE A 133 -28.56 15.48 -2.58
N VAL A 134 -27.97 16.66 -2.59
CA VAL A 134 -28.40 17.82 -1.80
C VAL A 134 -29.50 18.57 -2.57
N LYS A 135 -30.69 18.66 -1.99
CA LYS A 135 -31.87 19.30 -2.64
C LYS A 135 -31.85 20.82 -2.59
N ASN A 136 -31.30 21.37 -1.52
CA ASN A 136 -31.25 22.82 -1.30
C ASN A 136 -29.97 23.18 -0.56
N LEU A 137 -29.48 24.39 -0.76
CA LEU A 137 -28.29 24.85 -0.04
C LEU A 137 -28.61 25.14 1.44
N PRO A 138 -27.66 24.84 2.34
CA PRO A 138 -27.77 25.30 3.73
C PRO A 138 -27.65 26.83 3.83
N ASN A 139 -28.16 27.39 4.90
CA ASN A 139 -28.07 28.82 5.14
C ASN A 139 -26.63 29.33 5.20
N GLY A 140 -26.31 30.35 4.38
CA GLY A 140 -24.98 30.97 4.26
C GLY A 140 -24.05 30.29 3.28
N PHE A 141 -24.49 29.17 2.63
CA PHE A 141 -23.72 28.55 1.55
C PHE A 141 -24.17 29.04 0.18
N GLU A 142 -23.24 29.05 -0.76
CA GLU A 142 -23.46 29.43 -2.16
C GLU A 142 -23.04 28.31 -3.11
N ALA A 143 -23.75 28.14 -4.22
CA ALA A 143 -23.35 27.22 -5.29
C ALA A 143 -22.11 27.76 -6.01
N LEU A 144 -21.11 26.90 -6.21
CA LEU A 144 -19.85 27.23 -6.87
C LEU A 144 -19.71 26.51 -8.22
N ALA A 145 -20.28 25.30 -8.34
CA ALA A 145 -20.29 24.54 -9.59
C ALA A 145 -21.49 23.59 -9.66
N THR A 146 -21.86 23.21 -10.88
CA THR A 146 -23.00 22.33 -11.18
C THR A 146 -22.56 21.18 -12.08
N SER A 147 -23.30 20.07 -12.06
CA SER A 147 -23.31 19.04 -13.11
C SER A 147 -24.72 18.88 -13.66
N GLU A 148 -24.90 18.05 -14.69
CA GLU A 148 -26.19 17.83 -15.34
C GLU A 148 -27.28 17.42 -14.34
N ASN A 149 -26.97 16.52 -13.38
CA ASN A 149 -27.92 15.97 -12.42
C ASN A 149 -27.73 16.49 -10.99
N SER A 150 -26.67 17.30 -10.74
CA SER A 150 -26.36 17.86 -9.42
C SER A 150 -26.25 19.39 -9.49
N PRO A 151 -27.35 20.14 -9.24
CA PRO A 151 -27.34 21.62 -9.33
C PRO A 151 -26.43 22.26 -8.27
N TYR A 152 -26.15 21.55 -7.18
CA TYR A 152 -25.23 21.95 -6.10
C TYR A 152 -24.04 21.01 -6.03
N CYS A 153 -23.43 20.68 -7.18
CA CYS A 153 -22.30 19.74 -7.24
C CYS A 153 -21.09 20.22 -6.42
N VAL A 154 -20.90 21.53 -6.33
CA VAL A 154 -19.95 22.15 -5.39
C VAL A 154 -20.63 23.37 -4.76
N PHE A 155 -20.51 23.47 -3.45
CA PHE A 155 -20.96 24.65 -2.70
C PHE A 155 -19.97 25.01 -1.60
N GLY A 156 -20.05 26.24 -1.09
CA GLY A 156 -19.16 26.71 -0.05
C GLY A 156 -19.69 27.90 0.74
N ASP A 157 -19.08 28.10 1.90
CA ASP A 157 -19.26 29.26 2.78
C ASP A 157 -17.90 29.83 3.14
N ASP A 158 -17.54 30.96 2.56
CA ASP A 158 -16.25 31.63 2.76
C ASP A 158 -16.08 32.18 4.19
N THR A 159 -17.19 32.50 4.86
CA THR A 159 -17.15 33.00 6.23
C THR A 159 -16.70 31.93 7.22
N ARG A 160 -17.28 30.72 7.11
CA ARG A 160 -16.90 29.57 7.92
C ARG A 160 -15.70 28.83 7.35
N LYS A 161 -15.37 29.05 6.07
CA LYS A 161 -14.39 28.28 5.25
C LYS A 161 -14.79 26.81 5.13
N PHE A 162 -16.07 26.54 4.90
CA PHE A 162 -16.63 25.22 4.69
C PHE A 162 -16.99 25.03 3.22
N TYR A 163 -16.48 23.97 2.63
CA TYR A 163 -16.66 23.66 1.21
C TYR A 163 -17.08 22.20 1.04
N ALA A 164 -17.76 21.91 -0.06
CA ALA A 164 -18.33 20.61 -0.30
C ALA A 164 -18.29 20.24 -1.79
N LEU A 165 -17.90 19.01 -2.10
CA LEU A 165 -17.78 18.42 -3.43
C LEU A 165 -18.61 17.14 -3.49
N GLN A 166 -19.50 16.99 -4.48
CA GLN A 166 -20.25 15.74 -4.67
C GLN A 166 -19.39 14.66 -5.33
N PHE A 167 -18.47 15.03 -6.18
CA PHE A 167 -17.57 14.12 -6.88
C PHE A 167 -16.32 13.78 -6.06
N HIS A 168 -15.55 12.81 -6.55
CA HIS A 168 -14.30 12.35 -5.95
C HIS A 168 -13.09 13.00 -6.64
N PRO A 169 -12.49 14.06 -6.05
CA PRO A 169 -11.31 14.71 -6.61
C PRO A 169 -10.03 13.86 -6.50
N GLU A 170 -10.01 12.87 -5.62
CA GLU A 170 -8.87 12.02 -5.31
C GLU A 170 -8.59 10.95 -6.36
N VAL A 171 -9.58 10.58 -7.19
CA VAL A 171 -9.43 9.52 -8.20
C VAL A 171 -8.89 10.07 -9.52
N GLN A 172 -8.17 9.22 -10.28
CA GLN A 172 -7.53 9.62 -11.55
C GLN A 172 -8.52 10.09 -12.65
N HIS A 173 -9.77 9.64 -12.56
CA HIS A 173 -10.80 10.00 -13.53
C HIS A 173 -11.33 11.44 -13.35
N SER A 174 -11.04 12.11 -12.24
CA SER A 174 -11.26 13.54 -12.05
C SER A 174 -10.04 14.31 -12.57
N GLU A 175 -10.15 14.89 -13.78
CA GLU A 175 -9.01 15.45 -14.53
C GLU A 175 -8.18 16.44 -13.71
N PHE A 176 -8.83 17.32 -12.97
CA PHE A 176 -8.18 18.35 -12.16
C PHE A 176 -8.38 18.15 -10.64
N GLY A 177 -8.80 16.97 -10.23
CA GLY A 177 -9.13 16.69 -8.84
C GLY A 177 -7.97 16.94 -7.88
N THR A 178 -6.76 16.51 -8.25
CA THR A 178 -5.54 16.77 -7.46
C THR A 178 -5.26 18.28 -7.30
N GLN A 179 -5.54 19.08 -8.34
CA GLN A 179 -5.35 20.53 -8.27
C GLN A 179 -6.39 21.19 -7.36
N ILE A 180 -7.64 20.71 -7.34
CA ILE A 180 -8.68 21.18 -6.42
C ILE A 180 -8.26 20.92 -4.96
N LEU A 181 -7.76 19.71 -4.65
CA LEU A 181 -7.22 19.36 -3.33
C LEU A 181 -6.03 20.25 -2.95
N LYS A 182 -5.12 20.50 -3.89
CA LYS A 182 -3.99 21.42 -3.70
C LYS A 182 -4.46 22.84 -3.44
N ASN A 183 -5.45 23.31 -4.17
CA ASN A 183 -6.02 24.66 -4.00
C ASN A 183 -6.67 24.82 -2.62
N PHE A 184 -7.41 23.81 -2.15
CA PHE A 184 -7.93 23.78 -0.79
C PHE A 184 -6.80 23.86 0.24
N ALA A 185 -5.79 23.02 0.13
CA ALA A 185 -4.67 23.01 1.06
C ALA A 185 -3.89 24.33 1.07
N LYS A 186 -3.55 24.86 -0.11
CA LYS A 186 -2.69 26.02 -0.27
C LYS A 186 -3.42 27.35 -0.01
N TYR A 187 -4.53 27.57 -0.73
CA TYR A 187 -5.16 28.90 -0.75
C TYR A 187 -6.22 29.08 0.34
N ILE A 188 -6.77 27.99 0.87
CA ILE A 188 -7.81 28.02 1.89
C ILE A 188 -7.24 27.69 3.27
N CYS A 189 -6.50 26.58 3.39
CA CYS A 189 -5.87 26.17 4.65
C CYS A 189 -4.53 26.88 4.93
N GLY A 190 -3.91 27.51 3.92
CA GLY A 190 -2.60 28.16 4.05
C GLY A 190 -1.46 27.18 4.36
N CYS A 191 -1.54 25.97 3.81
CA CYS A 191 -0.47 24.99 3.91
C CYS A 191 0.67 25.33 2.94
N GLU A 192 1.89 25.07 3.38
CA GLU A 192 3.10 25.14 2.57
C GLU A 192 3.51 23.72 2.14
N SER A 193 4.14 23.61 0.97
CA SER A 193 4.65 22.33 0.45
C SER A 193 5.99 21.98 1.12
N THR A 194 5.93 21.47 2.35
CA THR A 194 7.12 21.13 3.16
C THR A 194 7.33 19.63 3.35
N TRP A 195 6.33 18.83 3.04
CA TRP A 195 6.41 17.38 3.15
C TRP A 195 7.23 16.80 1.99
N ASN A 196 8.37 16.23 2.30
CA ASN A 196 9.24 15.52 1.37
C ASN A 196 10.09 14.48 2.10
N MET A 197 10.59 13.48 1.41
CA MET A 197 11.29 12.35 2.02
C MET A 197 12.68 12.72 2.57
N GLY A 198 13.35 13.71 2.03
CA GLY A 198 14.62 14.21 2.60
C GLY A 198 14.44 14.83 3.99
N SER A 199 13.40 15.65 4.18
CA SER A 199 13.05 16.22 5.49
C SER A 199 12.55 15.15 6.47
N PHE A 200 11.75 14.20 5.97
CA PHE A 200 11.29 13.06 6.75
C PHE A 200 12.46 12.23 7.26
N ALA A 201 13.41 11.86 6.39
CA ALA A 201 14.61 11.10 6.75
C ALA A 201 15.38 11.78 7.89
N LYS A 202 15.66 13.08 7.78
CA LYS A 202 16.37 13.85 8.83
C LYS A 202 15.64 13.80 10.16
N THR A 203 14.32 13.98 10.15
CA THR A 203 13.49 13.94 11.37
C THR A 203 13.49 12.55 12.00
N GLN A 204 13.31 11.50 11.19
CA GLN A 204 13.30 10.12 11.70
C GLN A 204 14.67 9.68 12.22
N ILE A 205 15.77 10.04 11.55
CA ILE A 205 17.13 9.79 12.02
C ILE A 205 17.36 10.40 13.41
N ALA A 206 16.94 11.64 13.61
CA ALA A 206 17.07 12.30 14.91
C ALA A 206 16.24 11.60 16.00
N LYS A 207 14.97 11.26 15.69
CA LYS A 207 14.06 10.54 16.59
C LYS A 207 14.59 9.14 16.96
N ILE A 208 15.12 8.40 16.00
CA ILE A 208 15.71 7.07 16.23
C ILE A 208 16.92 7.20 17.18
N LYS A 209 17.82 8.16 16.94
CA LYS A 209 18.99 8.40 17.81
C LYS A 209 18.58 8.69 19.24
N GLU A 210 17.59 9.55 19.43
CA GLU A 210 17.07 9.90 20.76
C GLU A 210 16.43 8.71 21.46
N THR A 211 15.58 7.95 20.74
CA THR A 211 14.86 6.78 21.31
C THR A 211 15.81 5.65 21.68
N VAL A 212 16.77 5.34 20.82
CA VAL A 212 17.67 4.18 21.00
C VAL A 212 18.75 4.47 22.02
N GLY A 213 19.32 5.67 22.04
CA GLY A 213 20.44 6.02 22.90
C GLY A 213 21.62 5.07 22.70
N ASN A 214 22.04 4.38 23.78
CA ASN A 214 23.15 3.41 23.78
C ASN A 214 22.69 1.95 23.68
N LYS A 215 21.40 1.69 23.45
CA LYS A 215 20.85 0.35 23.31
C LYS A 215 21.02 -0.16 21.89
N LYS A 216 20.94 -1.49 21.73
CA LYS A 216 20.99 -2.13 20.40
C LYS A 216 19.59 -2.35 19.82
N VAL A 217 19.52 -2.28 18.50
CA VAL A 217 18.32 -2.56 17.69
C VAL A 217 18.58 -3.77 16.83
N LEU A 218 17.70 -4.76 16.91
CA LEU A 218 17.65 -5.89 15.99
C LEU A 218 16.70 -5.54 14.84
N CYS A 219 17.14 -5.71 13.60
CA CYS A 219 16.34 -5.46 12.42
C CYS A 219 16.37 -6.67 11.48
N ALA A 220 15.19 -7.23 11.23
CA ALA A 220 15.01 -8.25 10.21
C ALA A 220 15.07 -7.66 8.81
N VAL A 221 15.89 -8.23 7.93
CA VAL A 221 15.94 -7.87 6.53
C VAL A 221 15.56 -9.07 5.66
N SER A 222 14.46 -8.92 4.93
CA SER A 222 13.96 -9.95 4.00
C SER A 222 14.43 -9.73 2.56
N GLY A 223 15.20 -8.65 2.30
CA GLY A 223 15.50 -8.19 0.95
C GLY A 223 14.32 -7.49 0.25
N GLY A 224 13.15 -7.37 0.88
CA GLY A 224 12.03 -6.55 0.42
C GLY A 224 12.34 -5.05 0.54
N VAL A 225 11.58 -4.22 -0.19
CA VAL A 225 11.79 -2.76 -0.20
C VAL A 225 11.67 -2.17 1.20
N ASP A 226 10.62 -2.52 1.95
CA ASP A 226 10.32 -1.92 3.25
C ASP A 226 11.41 -2.25 4.29
N SER A 227 11.78 -3.52 4.40
CA SER A 227 12.85 -3.94 5.30
C SER A 227 14.21 -3.32 4.92
N SER A 228 14.47 -3.14 3.62
CA SER A 228 15.71 -2.52 3.14
C SER A 228 15.76 -1.02 3.44
N VAL A 229 14.64 -0.31 3.28
CA VAL A 229 14.55 1.13 3.60
C VAL A 229 14.61 1.34 5.12
N THR A 230 13.94 0.48 5.89
CA THR A 230 14.06 0.48 7.36
C THR A 230 15.50 0.31 7.80
N ALA A 231 16.20 -0.70 7.26
CA ALA A 231 17.61 -0.96 7.59
C ALA A 231 18.52 0.21 7.18
N ALA A 232 18.32 0.81 6.00
CA ALA A 232 19.09 1.95 5.54
C ALA A 232 18.89 3.18 6.44
N LEU A 233 17.66 3.44 6.88
CA LEU A 233 17.34 4.54 7.79
C LEU A 233 17.98 4.33 9.17
N LEU A 234 17.91 3.11 9.71
CA LEU A 234 18.57 2.73 10.96
C LEU A 234 20.10 2.81 10.85
N ALA A 235 20.67 2.34 9.74
CA ALA A 235 22.11 2.44 9.47
C ALA A 235 22.59 3.90 9.46
N ALA A 236 21.82 4.80 8.87
CA ALA A 236 22.11 6.23 8.89
C ALA A 236 21.97 6.86 10.28
N ALA A 237 21.12 6.30 11.13
CA ALA A 237 20.89 6.83 12.48
C ALA A 237 21.86 6.25 13.52
N ILE A 238 22.03 4.92 13.57
CA ILE A 238 22.65 4.18 14.68
C ILE A 238 23.56 3.04 14.19
N PRO A 239 24.53 3.28 13.28
CA PRO A 239 25.30 2.21 12.62
C PRO A 239 26.02 1.28 13.62
N GLN A 240 26.46 1.80 14.77
CA GLN A 240 27.17 1.02 15.80
C GLN A 240 26.24 0.20 16.69
N ASN A 241 24.96 0.54 16.74
CA ASN A 241 23.97 -0.09 17.60
C ASN A 241 22.94 -0.92 16.81
N LEU A 242 23.15 -1.08 15.49
CA LEU A 242 22.29 -1.83 14.59
C LEU A 242 22.84 -3.23 14.33
N ILE A 243 22.00 -4.24 14.53
CA ILE A 243 22.26 -5.62 14.16
C ILE A 243 21.23 -5.99 13.09
N LEU A 244 21.69 -6.19 11.85
CA LEU A 244 20.84 -6.69 10.77
C LEU A 244 20.88 -8.22 10.78
N VAL A 245 19.70 -8.85 10.70
CA VAL A 245 19.57 -10.30 10.59
C VAL A 245 18.85 -10.66 9.32
N PHE A 246 19.51 -11.43 8.48
CA PHE A 246 18.94 -12.04 7.29
C PHE A 246 18.84 -13.55 7.49
N VAL A 247 17.64 -14.10 7.27
CA VAL A 247 17.39 -15.54 7.34
C VAL A 247 17.12 -16.07 5.94
N ASP A 248 18.05 -16.89 5.45
CA ASP A 248 17.78 -17.69 4.24
C ASP A 248 16.91 -18.89 4.62
N ASN A 249 15.66 -18.83 4.23
CA ASN A 249 14.67 -19.87 4.48
C ASN A 249 14.66 -20.97 3.41
N GLY A 250 15.54 -20.91 2.41
CA GLY A 250 15.55 -21.85 1.29
C GLY A 250 14.39 -21.64 0.29
N LEU A 251 13.54 -20.62 0.49
CA LEU A 251 12.34 -20.33 -0.33
C LEU A 251 12.53 -19.06 -1.16
N LEU A 252 13.76 -18.57 -1.24
CA LEU A 252 14.14 -17.36 -1.99
C LEU A 252 14.25 -17.66 -3.49
N ARG A 253 14.13 -16.58 -4.30
CA ARG A 253 14.48 -16.60 -5.73
C ARG A 253 15.98 -16.80 -5.92
N THR A 254 16.34 -17.23 -7.11
CA THR A 254 17.76 -17.30 -7.53
C THR A 254 18.45 -15.94 -7.40
N GLY A 255 19.63 -15.91 -6.77
CA GLY A 255 20.47 -14.72 -6.60
C GLY A 255 19.99 -13.72 -5.53
N GLU A 256 18.89 -14.01 -4.82
CA GLU A 256 18.31 -13.07 -3.86
C GLU A 256 19.15 -12.94 -2.58
N ARG A 257 19.71 -14.04 -2.09
CA ARG A 257 20.63 -14.07 -0.93
C ARG A 257 21.86 -13.22 -1.19
N GLU A 258 22.52 -13.45 -2.30
CA GLU A 258 23.75 -12.74 -2.71
C GLU A 258 23.47 -11.23 -2.87
N GLN A 259 22.33 -10.88 -3.44
CA GLN A 259 21.91 -9.49 -3.62
C GLN A 259 21.69 -8.80 -2.27
N VAL A 260 21.05 -9.47 -1.31
CA VAL A 260 20.81 -8.95 0.04
C VAL A 260 22.15 -8.75 0.75
N GLU A 261 23.02 -9.76 0.78
CA GLU A 261 24.33 -9.68 1.43
C GLU A 261 25.20 -8.56 0.84
N ALA A 262 25.26 -8.45 -0.48
CA ALA A 262 26.00 -7.39 -1.16
C ALA A 262 25.45 -5.99 -0.84
N THR A 263 24.11 -5.84 -0.77
CA THR A 263 23.49 -4.56 -0.46
C THR A 263 23.85 -4.08 0.94
N PHE A 264 23.70 -4.94 1.94
CA PHE A 264 23.87 -4.50 3.33
C PHE A 264 25.33 -4.44 3.77
N ARG A 265 26.16 -5.41 3.41
CA ARG A 265 27.58 -5.41 3.78
C ARG A 265 28.38 -4.36 3.02
N THR A 266 28.18 -4.25 1.71
CA THR A 266 29.05 -3.41 0.86
C THR A 266 28.56 -1.97 0.80
N LYS A 267 27.25 -1.73 0.69
CA LYS A 267 26.72 -0.38 0.48
C LYS A 267 26.42 0.36 1.78
N LEU A 268 25.89 -0.32 2.80
CA LEU A 268 25.52 0.31 4.06
C LEU A 268 26.62 0.21 5.14
N GLY A 269 27.58 -0.68 4.99
CA GLY A 269 28.70 -0.83 5.90
C GLY A 269 28.30 -1.24 7.32
N VAL A 270 27.19 -1.95 7.48
CA VAL A 270 26.68 -2.42 8.77
C VAL A 270 26.85 -3.94 8.90
N GLU A 271 26.97 -4.39 10.14
CA GLU A 271 27.04 -5.81 10.44
C GLU A 271 25.76 -6.53 9.99
N LEU A 272 25.91 -7.57 9.16
CA LEU A 272 24.83 -8.45 8.73
C LEU A 272 25.08 -9.87 9.21
N VAL A 273 24.23 -10.33 10.10
CA VAL A 273 24.15 -11.73 10.51
C VAL A 273 23.32 -12.50 9.50
N SER A 274 23.93 -13.35 8.71
CA SER A 274 23.27 -14.18 7.70
C SER A 274 23.12 -15.60 8.26
N ILE A 275 21.88 -16.07 8.37
CA ILE A 275 21.55 -17.38 8.93
C ILE A 275 20.99 -18.26 7.83
N ASP A 276 21.68 -19.36 7.51
CA ASP A 276 21.13 -20.38 6.63
C ASP A 276 20.23 -21.32 7.46
N ALA A 277 18.95 -21.22 7.26
CA ALA A 277 17.93 -22.04 7.90
C ALA A 277 17.14 -22.90 6.88
N SER A 278 17.60 -22.96 5.63
CA SER A 278 16.91 -23.62 4.52
C SER A 278 16.47 -25.05 4.86
N LYS A 279 17.35 -25.82 5.48
CA LYS A 279 17.05 -27.19 5.92
C LYS A 279 15.91 -27.23 6.93
N THR A 280 15.92 -26.35 7.92
CA THR A 280 14.87 -26.31 8.97
C THR A 280 13.50 -25.97 8.39
N PHE A 281 13.43 -25.02 7.48
CA PHE A 281 12.16 -24.65 6.83
C PHE A 281 11.64 -25.80 5.97
N LEU A 282 12.48 -26.43 5.15
CA LEU A 282 12.08 -27.52 4.28
C LEU A 282 11.62 -28.76 5.06
N GLU A 283 12.32 -29.11 6.15
CA GLU A 283 11.92 -30.21 7.03
C GLU A 283 10.54 -29.97 7.67
N ARG A 284 10.26 -28.73 8.11
CA ARG A 284 8.97 -28.36 8.71
C ARG A 284 7.82 -28.28 7.70
N LEU A 285 8.13 -28.01 6.43
CA LEU A 285 7.15 -27.95 5.34
C LEU A 285 6.89 -29.30 4.66
N ALA A 286 7.66 -30.34 4.98
CA ALA A 286 7.48 -31.67 4.41
C ALA A 286 6.06 -32.20 4.64
N GLY A 287 5.38 -32.64 3.57
CA GLY A 287 4.00 -33.11 3.59
C GLY A 287 2.93 -32.02 3.77
N VAL A 288 3.29 -30.75 3.86
CA VAL A 288 2.33 -29.63 4.04
C VAL A 288 1.88 -29.10 2.68
N THR A 289 0.59 -29.24 2.39
CA THR A 289 -0.03 -28.79 1.14
C THR A 289 -1.00 -27.63 1.30
N ASP A 290 -1.50 -27.40 2.52
CA ASP A 290 -2.45 -26.33 2.83
C ASP A 290 -1.74 -24.97 2.91
N PRO A 291 -2.20 -23.94 2.16
CA PRO A 291 -1.55 -22.65 2.08
C PRO A 291 -1.41 -21.92 3.42
N GLU A 292 -2.47 -21.96 4.25
CA GLU A 292 -2.45 -21.26 5.53
C GLU A 292 -1.52 -21.97 6.53
N LYS A 293 -1.44 -23.31 6.49
CA LYS A 293 -0.46 -24.06 7.28
C LYS A 293 0.98 -23.75 6.85
N LYS A 294 1.24 -23.66 5.52
CA LYS A 294 2.55 -23.23 5.02
C LYS A 294 2.94 -21.86 5.60
N ARG A 295 2.05 -20.87 5.50
CA ARG A 295 2.27 -19.51 6.00
C ARG A 295 2.53 -19.50 7.51
N LYS A 296 1.75 -20.23 8.27
CA LYS A 296 1.88 -20.33 9.73
C LYS A 296 3.23 -20.94 10.14
N ILE A 297 3.59 -22.09 9.56
CA ILE A 297 4.86 -22.77 9.83
C ILE A 297 6.04 -21.87 9.50
N ILE A 298 6.00 -21.20 8.34
CA ILE A 298 7.06 -20.28 7.93
C ILE A 298 7.19 -19.12 8.93
N GLY A 299 6.07 -18.49 9.28
CA GLY A 299 6.05 -17.39 10.24
C GLY A 299 6.60 -17.79 11.62
N GLU A 300 6.13 -18.90 12.20
CA GLU A 300 6.60 -19.42 13.49
C GLU A 300 8.09 -19.75 13.45
N THR A 301 8.57 -20.36 12.36
CA THR A 301 9.99 -20.70 12.19
C THR A 301 10.87 -19.45 12.15
N PHE A 302 10.43 -18.40 11.44
CA PHE A 302 11.14 -17.12 11.45
C PHE A 302 11.25 -16.54 12.86
N ILE A 303 10.15 -16.49 13.59
CA ILE A 303 10.11 -15.94 14.97
C ILE A 303 11.09 -16.68 15.87
N GLU A 304 11.08 -18.03 15.87
CA GLU A 304 12.00 -18.85 16.68
C GLU A 304 13.48 -18.59 16.36
N ILE A 305 13.81 -18.46 15.06
CA ILE A 305 15.19 -18.18 14.62
C ILE A 305 15.61 -16.78 15.08
N PHE A 306 14.73 -15.79 14.93
CA PHE A 306 14.98 -14.42 15.40
C PHE A 306 15.19 -14.35 16.89
N GLU A 307 14.35 -15.02 17.68
CA GLU A 307 14.48 -15.08 19.12
C GLU A 307 15.81 -15.70 19.55
N LYS A 308 16.16 -16.82 18.92
CA LYS A 308 17.44 -17.50 19.17
C LYS A 308 18.64 -16.61 18.85
N GLU A 309 18.55 -15.83 17.77
CA GLU A 309 19.61 -14.89 17.40
C GLU A 309 19.68 -13.71 18.36
N ALA A 310 18.55 -13.12 18.71
CA ALA A 310 18.47 -12.00 19.64
C ALA A 310 19.13 -12.30 20.99
N LYS A 311 18.95 -13.53 21.51
CA LYS A 311 19.57 -14.00 22.78
C LYS A 311 21.09 -14.10 22.76
N LYS A 312 21.73 -14.06 21.58
CA LYS A 312 23.18 -14.06 21.46
C LYS A 312 23.82 -12.68 21.64
N HIS A 313 23.01 -11.62 21.62
CA HIS A 313 23.48 -10.26 21.65
C HIS A 313 23.08 -9.56 22.94
N ASP A 314 24.06 -9.07 23.69
CA ASP A 314 23.80 -8.27 24.87
C ASP A 314 23.23 -6.90 24.56
N ASN A 315 22.38 -6.39 25.44
CA ASN A 315 21.84 -5.03 25.38
C ASN A 315 20.88 -4.74 24.21
N VAL A 316 20.31 -5.76 23.57
CA VAL A 316 19.25 -5.61 22.57
C VAL A 316 17.96 -5.27 23.30
N LYS A 317 17.45 -4.06 23.06
CA LYS A 317 16.19 -3.58 23.65
C LYS A 317 15.09 -3.46 22.62
N PHE A 318 15.43 -3.19 21.37
CA PHE A 318 14.48 -2.83 20.31
C PHE A 318 14.48 -3.85 19.17
N LEU A 319 13.28 -4.10 18.64
CA LEU A 319 13.06 -4.78 17.37
C LEU A 319 12.52 -3.78 16.35
N ALA A 320 13.16 -3.69 15.19
CA ALA A 320 12.71 -2.82 14.12
C ALA A 320 11.83 -3.57 13.13
N GLN A 321 10.70 -2.93 12.76
CA GLN A 321 9.75 -3.42 11.77
C GLN A 321 9.50 -2.39 10.68
N GLY A 322 9.31 -2.86 9.45
CA GLY A 322 8.97 -2.02 8.29
C GLY A 322 7.46 -1.83 8.11
N THR A 323 6.71 -1.65 9.20
CA THR A 323 5.27 -1.37 9.17
C THR A 323 4.99 -0.08 8.44
N LEU A 324 4.05 -0.08 7.50
CA LEU A 324 3.65 1.08 6.71
C LEU A 324 2.38 1.73 7.25
N TYR A 325 2.12 2.94 6.80
CA TYR A 325 0.91 3.68 7.16
C TYR A 325 -0.38 2.94 6.74
N THR A 326 -0.37 2.27 5.58
CA THR A 326 -1.47 1.42 5.11
C THR A 326 -1.77 0.26 6.04
N ASP A 327 -0.76 -0.38 6.60
CA ASP A 327 -0.93 -1.51 7.53
C ASP A 327 -1.65 -1.07 8.81
N ILE A 328 -1.39 0.16 9.27
CA ILE A 328 -2.02 0.74 10.45
C ILE A 328 -3.48 1.09 10.20
N ILE A 329 -3.77 1.74 9.06
CA ILE A 329 -5.13 2.10 8.69
C ILE A 329 -5.99 0.84 8.56
N GLU A 330 -5.51 -0.18 7.85
CA GLU A 330 -6.20 -1.46 7.66
C GLU A 330 -6.47 -2.18 8.99
N SER A 331 -5.56 -2.06 9.98
CA SER A 331 -5.74 -2.66 11.31
C SER A 331 -6.70 -1.87 12.21
N SER A 332 -6.84 -0.56 12.00
CA SER A 332 -7.72 0.30 12.83
C SER A 332 -9.19 0.27 12.38
N VAL A 333 -9.49 -0.18 11.17
CA VAL A 333 -10.87 -0.35 10.62
C VAL A 333 -11.51 -1.67 11.09
N VAL A 334 -11.24 -2.13 12.29
CA VAL A 334 -11.86 -3.32 12.87
C VAL A 334 -13.24 -2.98 13.42
N GLY A 335 -14.26 -3.10 12.56
CA GLY A 335 -15.68 -2.97 12.97
C GLY A 335 -16.65 -3.85 12.18
N SER A 336 -16.35 -4.27 10.96
CA SER A 336 -17.33 -4.98 10.12
C SER A 336 -16.80 -5.92 9.03
N SER A 337 -15.51 -6.13 8.88
CA SER A 337 -15.00 -7.15 7.94
C SER A 337 -13.97 -8.04 8.61
N LYS A 338 -14.10 -9.36 8.43
CA LYS A 338 -13.13 -10.36 8.84
C LYS A 338 -11.75 -9.95 8.31
N THR A 339 -10.76 -9.86 9.21
CA THR A 339 -9.37 -9.51 8.91
C THR A 339 -8.86 -10.37 7.74
N ILE A 340 -8.67 -9.75 6.58
CA ILE A 340 -8.23 -10.43 5.35
C ILE A 340 -6.71 -10.65 5.36
N LYS A 341 -5.96 -9.95 6.24
CA LYS A 341 -4.50 -10.07 6.33
C LYS A 341 -4.05 -10.38 7.75
N SER A 342 -3.78 -11.66 8.01
CA SER A 342 -3.11 -12.15 9.22
C SER A 342 -1.57 -12.03 9.16
N HIS A 343 -1.01 -11.32 8.16
CA HIS A 343 0.41 -11.45 7.80
C HIS A 343 1.29 -10.26 8.20
N HIS A 344 0.69 -9.17 8.66
CA HIS A 344 1.43 -8.05 9.22
C HIS A 344 1.23 -8.06 10.74
N ASN A 345 2.33 -8.20 11.50
CA ASN A 345 2.34 -8.17 12.98
C ASN A 345 1.94 -6.78 13.52
N VAL A 346 0.79 -6.27 13.12
CA VAL A 346 0.26 -4.99 13.63
C VAL A 346 -0.38 -5.16 15.02
N GLY A 347 -0.41 -6.38 15.54
CA GLY A 347 -0.97 -6.72 16.86
C GLY A 347 0.03 -6.74 18.02
N GLY A 348 1.29 -6.36 17.79
CA GLY A 348 2.33 -6.43 18.80
C GLY A 348 3.15 -7.74 18.73
N LEU A 349 4.25 -7.75 19.48
CA LEU A 349 5.08 -8.94 19.66
C LEU A 349 4.33 -9.96 20.53
N PRO A 350 4.61 -11.27 20.39
CA PRO A 350 4.14 -12.26 21.33
C PRO A 350 4.49 -11.88 22.76
N ASP A 351 3.62 -12.15 23.75
CA ASP A 351 3.76 -11.74 25.16
C ASP A 351 5.08 -12.16 25.81
N TRP A 352 5.76 -13.16 25.26
CA TRP A 352 7.06 -13.64 25.71
C TRP A 352 8.26 -12.85 25.13
N MET A 353 8.05 -11.97 24.16
CA MET A 353 9.08 -11.12 23.56
C MET A 353 9.15 -9.76 24.27
N SER A 354 10.21 -9.51 25.01
CA SER A 354 10.41 -8.30 25.80
C SER A 354 11.02 -7.12 25.04
N PHE A 355 10.89 -7.08 23.70
CA PHE A 355 11.41 -5.98 22.87
C PHE A 355 10.42 -4.83 22.75
N GLU A 356 10.95 -3.61 22.73
CA GLU A 356 10.19 -2.43 22.29
C GLU A 356 10.27 -2.32 20.75
N LEU A 357 9.15 -1.96 20.11
CA LEU A 357 9.10 -1.82 18.65
C LEU A 357 9.61 -0.46 18.19
N ILE A 358 10.40 -0.47 17.11
CA ILE A 358 10.75 0.73 16.33
C ILE A 358 10.19 0.55 14.93
N GLU A 359 9.25 1.41 14.54
CA GLU A 359 8.54 1.38 13.26
C GLU A 359 8.77 2.68 12.48
N PRO A 360 9.93 2.87 11.86
CA PRO A 360 10.31 4.15 11.28
C PRO A 360 9.47 4.57 10.07
N LEU A 361 8.82 3.61 9.39
CA LEU A 361 8.03 3.84 8.17
C LEU A 361 6.53 3.95 8.44
N ARG A 362 6.12 3.91 9.72
CA ARG A 362 4.72 3.88 10.16
C ARG A 362 3.85 5.03 9.65
N GLU A 363 4.48 6.17 9.34
CA GLU A 363 3.78 7.39 8.93
C GLU A 363 3.75 7.59 7.41
N ILE A 364 4.31 6.68 6.60
CA ILE A 364 4.46 6.87 5.15
C ILE A 364 3.84 5.76 4.33
N PHE A 365 3.40 6.12 3.12
CA PHE A 365 2.85 5.21 2.12
C PHE A 365 3.96 4.49 1.34
N LYS A 366 3.62 3.42 0.63
CA LYS A 366 4.56 2.59 -0.14
C LYS A 366 5.35 3.35 -1.20
N ASP A 367 4.73 4.31 -1.86
CA ASP A 367 5.39 5.18 -2.84
C ASP A 367 6.38 6.14 -2.19
N GLU A 368 6.03 6.68 -1.00
CA GLU A 368 6.93 7.50 -0.18
C GLU A 368 8.11 6.67 0.35
N VAL A 369 7.89 5.40 0.74
CA VAL A 369 8.98 4.48 1.12
C VAL A 369 9.99 4.32 -0.02
N ARG A 370 9.51 4.16 -1.26
CA ARG A 370 10.40 4.06 -2.43
C ARG A 370 11.22 5.34 -2.63
N GLN A 371 10.60 6.50 -2.51
CA GLN A 371 11.31 7.78 -2.59
C GLN A 371 12.32 7.93 -1.45
N LEU A 372 11.95 7.57 -0.21
CA LEU A 372 12.85 7.56 0.93
C LEU A 372 14.05 6.64 0.70
N GLY A 373 13.83 5.47 0.10
CA GLY A 373 14.91 4.55 -0.25
C GLY A 373 15.93 5.18 -1.21
N LEU A 374 15.48 5.92 -2.22
CA LEU A 374 16.37 6.67 -3.13
C LEU A 374 17.13 7.78 -2.40
N GLU A 375 16.47 8.54 -1.53
CA GLU A 375 17.10 9.57 -0.68
C GLU A 375 18.17 9.00 0.25
N LEU A 376 18.02 7.76 0.70
CA LEU A 376 18.97 7.03 1.53
C LEU A 376 20.08 6.33 0.70
N GLY A 377 20.11 6.51 -0.62
CA GLY A 377 21.14 5.97 -1.51
C GLY A 377 20.96 4.50 -1.93
N LEU A 378 19.78 3.92 -1.70
CA LEU A 378 19.47 2.58 -2.22
C LEU A 378 19.33 2.62 -3.75
N SER A 379 19.71 1.53 -4.40
CA SER A 379 19.63 1.46 -5.86
C SER A 379 18.18 1.45 -6.35
N ARG A 380 17.95 2.09 -7.52
CA ARG A 380 16.64 2.10 -8.16
C ARG A 380 16.09 0.68 -8.40
N GLU A 381 16.95 -0.26 -8.74
CA GLU A 381 16.61 -1.66 -8.96
C GLU A 381 16.03 -2.32 -7.69
N LEU A 382 16.63 -2.06 -6.53
CA LEU A 382 16.15 -2.56 -5.24
C LEU A 382 14.80 -1.93 -4.87
N VAL A 383 14.69 -0.62 -5.01
CA VAL A 383 13.53 0.18 -4.57
C VAL A 383 12.29 -0.09 -5.44
N PHE A 384 12.47 -0.34 -6.75
CA PHE A 384 11.38 -0.60 -7.69
C PHE A 384 11.25 -2.08 -8.07
N ARG A 385 11.84 -2.99 -7.29
CA ARG A 385 11.64 -4.42 -7.49
C ARG A 385 10.17 -4.81 -7.32
N HIS A 386 9.74 -5.83 -8.05
CA HIS A 386 8.41 -6.41 -7.87
C HIS A 386 8.24 -6.95 -6.45
N PRO A 387 7.03 -6.86 -5.88
CA PRO A 387 6.73 -7.47 -4.59
C PRO A 387 7.11 -8.96 -4.56
N PHE A 388 7.61 -9.40 -3.42
CA PHE A 388 7.89 -10.80 -3.15
C PHE A 388 7.33 -11.14 -1.76
N PRO A 389 6.49 -12.17 -1.64
CA PRO A 389 5.78 -12.47 -0.41
C PRO A 389 6.72 -13.00 0.68
N GLY A 390 6.37 -12.78 1.94
CA GLY A 390 7.14 -13.29 3.08
C GLY A 390 7.36 -14.81 3.07
N PRO A 391 6.35 -15.64 2.73
CA PRO A 391 6.53 -17.09 2.57
C PRO A 391 7.40 -17.51 1.38
N GLY A 392 7.85 -16.56 0.56
CA GLY A 392 8.72 -16.85 -0.58
C GLY A 392 8.05 -17.70 -1.66
N LEU A 393 8.83 -18.59 -2.26
CA LEU A 393 8.35 -19.49 -3.31
C LEU A 393 7.41 -20.60 -2.81
N ALA A 394 7.27 -20.79 -1.49
CA ALA A 394 6.40 -21.82 -0.94
C ALA A 394 4.93 -21.67 -1.36
N ILE A 395 4.45 -20.41 -1.50
CA ILE A 395 3.08 -20.12 -1.93
C ILE A 395 2.93 -19.98 -3.46
N ARG A 396 3.97 -20.34 -4.19
CA ARG A 396 4.00 -20.44 -5.66
C ARG A 396 4.25 -21.86 -6.14
N ILE A 397 4.25 -22.82 -5.22
CA ILE A 397 4.26 -24.25 -5.49
C ILE A 397 2.93 -24.80 -4.97
N MET A 398 2.05 -25.17 -5.91
CA MET A 398 0.78 -25.78 -5.56
C MET A 398 1.01 -27.18 -5.01
N GLY A 399 0.64 -27.39 -3.74
CA GLY A 399 0.90 -28.64 -3.05
C GLY A 399 2.16 -28.64 -2.18
N GLU A 400 2.86 -29.76 -2.10
CA GLU A 400 4.03 -29.93 -1.22
C GLU A 400 5.26 -29.16 -1.72
N VAL A 401 5.95 -28.51 -0.81
CA VAL A 401 7.21 -27.78 -1.08
C VAL A 401 8.39 -28.72 -0.85
N ASN A 402 9.17 -28.97 -1.88
CA ASN A 402 10.39 -29.77 -1.81
C ASN A 402 11.49 -29.20 -2.72
N THR A 403 12.71 -29.67 -2.56
CA THR A 403 13.87 -29.17 -3.31
C THR A 403 13.70 -29.28 -4.83
N PRO A 404 13.26 -30.41 -5.42
CA PRO A 404 13.04 -30.49 -6.86
C PRO A 404 12.03 -29.47 -7.39
N SER A 405 10.89 -29.30 -6.71
CA SER A 405 9.86 -28.32 -7.08
C SER A 405 10.37 -26.87 -7.01
N LEU A 406 11.17 -26.56 -6.00
CA LEU A 406 11.81 -25.24 -5.87
C LEU A 406 12.81 -24.96 -6.99
N GLU A 407 13.60 -25.96 -7.39
CA GLU A 407 14.57 -25.81 -8.49
C GLU A 407 13.88 -25.57 -9.83
N LEU A 408 12.81 -26.33 -10.14
CA LEU A 408 12.00 -26.12 -11.34
C LEU A 408 11.42 -24.71 -11.37
N LEU A 409 10.79 -24.30 -10.28
CA LEU A 409 10.16 -22.99 -10.18
C LEU A 409 11.18 -21.84 -10.28
N ARG A 410 12.35 -21.97 -9.63
CA ARG A 410 13.43 -20.96 -9.71
C ARG A 410 13.92 -20.78 -11.13
N LYS A 411 14.17 -21.85 -11.87
CA LYS A 411 14.63 -21.80 -13.26
C LYS A 411 13.58 -21.12 -14.15
N ALA A 412 12.31 -21.50 -14.04
CA ALA A 412 11.22 -20.89 -14.79
C ALA A 412 11.03 -19.39 -14.45
N ASP A 413 11.12 -19.01 -13.16
CA ASP A 413 10.96 -17.63 -12.72
C ASP A 413 12.11 -16.72 -13.18
N VAL A 414 13.34 -17.24 -13.27
CA VAL A 414 14.49 -16.52 -13.86
C VAL A 414 14.21 -16.17 -15.31
N ILE A 415 13.79 -17.15 -16.13
CA ILE A 415 13.50 -16.94 -17.56
C ILE A 415 12.41 -15.89 -17.74
N LEU A 416 11.31 -15.99 -17.00
CA LEU A 416 10.24 -14.97 -17.07
C LEU A 416 10.76 -13.58 -16.75
N ARG A 417 11.52 -13.42 -15.67
CA ARG A 417 12.04 -12.11 -15.26
C ARG A 417 13.04 -11.54 -16.28
N ASP A 418 13.87 -12.37 -16.86
CA ASP A 418 14.87 -11.94 -17.85
C ASP A 418 14.17 -11.46 -19.13
N GLU A 419 13.17 -12.20 -19.62
CA GLU A 419 12.38 -11.80 -20.79
C GLU A 419 11.58 -10.50 -20.54
N LEU A 420 11.01 -10.34 -19.36
CA LEU A 420 10.32 -9.08 -19.00
C LEU A 420 11.29 -7.90 -18.89
N LYS A 421 12.52 -8.10 -18.39
CA LYS A 421 13.54 -7.06 -18.30
C LYS A 421 14.04 -6.67 -19.69
N SER A 422 14.41 -7.64 -20.52
CA SER A 422 14.94 -7.40 -21.86
C SER A 422 13.95 -6.73 -22.80
N SER A 423 12.67 -7.08 -22.68
CA SER A 423 11.57 -6.48 -23.45
C SER A 423 11.06 -5.15 -22.87
N GLY A 424 11.56 -4.71 -21.70
CA GLY A 424 11.12 -3.49 -21.02
C GLY A 424 9.75 -3.58 -20.35
N TRP A 425 9.16 -4.77 -20.26
CA TRP A 425 7.87 -5.00 -19.60
C TRP A 425 7.96 -5.09 -18.07
N TYR A 426 9.13 -5.39 -17.52
CA TYR A 426 9.32 -5.48 -16.07
C TYR A 426 8.85 -4.23 -15.32
N ASN A 427 9.21 -3.05 -15.81
CA ASN A 427 8.84 -1.77 -15.17
C ASN A 427 7.42 -1.29 -15.51
N LYS A 428 6.73 -1.95 -16.44
CA LYS A 428 5.35 -1.62 -16.83
C LYS A 428 4.32 -2.42 -16.04
N THR A 429 4.73 -3.49 -15.38
CA THR A 429 3.87 -4.38 -14.64
C THR A 429 4.09 -4.24 -13.14
N TRP A 430 3.04 -4.48 -12.35
CA TRP A 430 3.11 -4.42 -10.89
C TRP A 430 3.88 -5.59 -10.29
N GLN A 431 3.54 -6.81 -10.75
CA GLN A 431 4.15 -8.05 -10.25
C GLN A 431 4.10 -9.12 -11.33
N ALA A 432 5.18 -9.89 -11.44
CA ALA A 432 5.32 -11.01 -12.36
C ALA A 432 6.05 -12.18 -11.69
N PHE A 433 5.53 -13.38 -11.87
CA PHE A 433 6.09 -14.61 -11.32
C PHE A 433 5.55 -15.86 -12.01
N CYS A 434 6.26 -16.95 -11.80
CA CYS A 434 5.80 -18.31 -12.17
C CYS A 434 5.18 -19.00 -10.96
N VAL A 435 4.20 -19.88 -11.23
CA VAL A 435 3.58 -20.80 -10.25
C VAL A 435 3.75 -22.23 -10.77
N LEU A 436 4.36 -23.10 -9.96
CA LEU A 436 4.45 -24.52 -10.27
C LEU A 436 3.12 -25.19 -9.90
N LEU A 437 2.44 -25.73 -10.90
CA LEU A 437 1.16 -26.40 -10.72
C LEU A 437 1.38 -27.85 -10.26
N ASN A 438 0.50 -28.34 -9.39
CA ASN A 438 0.49 -29.75 -8.99
C ASN A 438 -0.24 -30.60 -10.05
N VAL A 439 0.23 -30.49 -11.30
CA VAL A 439 -0.35 -31.16 -12.48
C VAL A 439 0.78 -31.62 -13.38
N HIS A 440 0.71 -32.88 -13.78
CA HIS A 440 1.55 -33.41 -14.85
C HIS A 440 0.76 -33.48 -16.15
N SER A 441 1.38 -33.05 -17.23
CA SER A 441 0.75 -33.07 -18.57
C SER A 441 1.53 -33.93 -19.53
N VAL A 442 0.80 -34.50 -20.47
CA VAL A 442 1.39 -35.27 -21.59
C VAL A 442 1.97 -34.27 -22.60
N GLY A 443 3.20 -34.50 -23.00
CA GLY A 443 3.88 -33.80 -24.07
C GLY A 443 4.55 -34.77 -25.04
N VAL A 444 5.09 -34.21 -26.12
CA VAL A 444 5.95 -34.95 -27.08
C VAL A 444 7.20 -34.09 -27.28
N MET A 445 8.35 -34.64 -26.93
CA MET A 445 9.65 -33.96 -27.06
C MET A 445 10.64 -34.90 -27.74
N GLY A 446 11.14 -34.52 -28.92
CA GLY A 446 12.06 -35.35 -29.70
C GLY A 446 11.54 -36.74 -29.98
N ASP A 447 10.28 -36.84 -30.49
CA ASP A 447 9.57 -38.08 -30.81
C ASP A 447 9.23 -39.01 -29.62
N ASN A 448 9.60 -38.61 -28.40
CA ASN A 448 9.25 -39.31 -27.16
C ASN A 448 8.06 -38.68 -26.46
N ARG A 449 7.19 -39.51 -25.91
CA ARG A 449 6.11 -39.08 -25.05
C ARG A 449 6.69 -38.70 -23.67
N THR A 450 6.40 -37.49 -23.21
CA THR A 450 6.78 -36.98 -21.87
C THR A 450 5.57 -36.86 -20.97
N TYR A 451 5.78 -36.92 -19.66
CA TYR A 451 4.77 -36.70 -18.65
C TYR A 451 5.40 -35.88 -17.53
N GLU A 452 5.28 -34.55 -17.65
CA GLU A 452 6.04 -33.58 -16.86
C GLU A 452 5.16 -32.49 -16.28
N ASN A 453 5.76 -31.60 -15.47
CA ASN A 453 5.07 -30.55 -14.76
C ASN A 453 4.55 -29.45 -15.69
N ALA A 454 3.53 -28.76 -15.22
CA ALA A 454 3.02 -27.53 -15.82
C ALA A 454 3.34 -26.31 -14.94
N VAL A 455 3.65 -25.18 -15.58
CA VAL A 455 3.89 -23.89 -14.94
C VAL A 455 2.86 -22.88 -15.42
N CYS A 456 2.33 -22.07 -14.51
CA CYS A 456 1.49 -20.94 -14.85
C CYS A 456 2.26 -19.63 -14.66
N ILE A 457 2.22 -18.76 -15.67
CA ILE A 457 2.75 -17.39 -15.60
C ILE A 457 1.64 -16.49 -15.07
N ARG A 458 1.92 -15.74 -14.02
CA ARG A 458 1.06 -14.69 -13.45
C ARG A 458 1.75 -13.34 -13.62
N VAL A 459 1.15 -12.42 -14.40
CA VAL A 459 1.62 -11.05 -14.55
C VAL A 459 0.43 -10.12 -14.39
N VAL A 460 0.54 -9.17 -13.46
CA VAL A 460 -0.57 -8.30 -13.09
C VAL A 460 -0.19 -6.82 -13.11
N ASP A 461 -1.18 -6.00 -13.42
CA ASP A 461 -1.15 -4.54 -13.30
C ASP A 461 -2.03 -4.15 -12.12
N ALA A 462 -1.49 -3.33 -11.23
CA ALA A 462 -2.18 -2.78 -10.07
C ALA A 462 -1.60 -1.42 -9.72
N SER A 463 -2.37 -0.58 -9.04
CA SER A 463 -1.88 0.67 -8.45
C SER A 463 -1.45 0.51 -6.99
N ASP A 464 -2.20 -0.29 -6.24
CA ASP A 464 -2.04 -0.47 -4.78
C ASP A 464 -2.14 -1.93 -4.32
N GLY A 465 -2.44 -2.85 -5.25
CA GLY A 465 -2.63 -4.28 -4.95
C GLY A 465 -3.97 -4.63 -4.31
N MET A 466 -4.88 -3.67 -4.07
CA MET A 466 -6.25 -3.96 -3.64
C MET A 466 -7.07 -4.54 -4.79
N THR A 467 -6.95 -3.95 -5.96
CA THR A 467 -7.47 -4.46 -7.22
C THR A 467 -6.32 -4.73 -8.19
N ALA A 468 -6.46 -5.74 -9.03
CA ALA A 468 -5.48 -6.03 -10.07
C ALA A 468 -6.16 -6.62 -11.30
N SER A 469 -5.63 -6.30 -12.47
CA SER A 469 -5.96 -6.98 -13.73
C SER A 469 -4.74 -7.73 -14.23
N PHE A 470 -4.96 -8.76 -15.05
CA PHE A 470 -3.82 -9.38 -15.74
C PHE A 470 -3.20 -8.40 -16.73
N SER A 471 -1.89 -8.42 -16.84
CA SER A 471 -1.16 -7.61 -17.83
C SER A 471 -1.35 -8.18 -19.22
N ARG A 472 -1.65 -7.35 -20.21
CA ARG A 472 -1.81 -7.76 -21.61
C ARG A 472 -0.45 -7.78 -22.31
N LEU A 473 0.37 -8.79 -21.98
CA LEU A 473 1.66 -8.97 -22.63
C LEU A 473 1.49 -9.28 -24.12
N PRO A 474 2.41 -8.85 -25.00
CA PRO A 474 2.44 -9.27 -26.39
C PRO A 474 2.51 -10.79 -26.51
N TYR A 475 1.79 -11.37 -27.48
CA TYR A 475 1.81 -12.82 -27.70
C TYR A 475 3.21 -13.34 -28.03
N ASP A 476 4.00 -12.60 -28.81
CA ASP A 476 5.39 -12.98 -29.16
C ASP A 476 6.25 -13.08 -27.89
N LEU A 477 6.03 -12.21 -26.89
CA LEU A 477 6.75 -12.29 -25.62
C LEU A 477 6.32 -13.52 -24.82
N LEU A 478 5.01 -13.81 -24.76
CA LEU A 478 4.48 -15.01 -24.12
C LEU A 478 5.00 -16.29 -24.77
N GLU A 479 5.05 -16.32 -26.10
CA GLU A 479 5.60 -17.43 -26.88
C GLU A 479 7.10 -17.62 -26.56
N ASN A 480 7.89 -16.55 -26.55
CA ASN A 480 9.31 -16.61 -26.21
C ASN A 480 9.53 -17.14 -24.79
N VAL A 481 8.81 -16.62 -23.80
CA VAL A 481 8.89 -17.10 -22.40
C VAL A 481 8.55 -18.60 -22.34
N SER A 482 7.44 -18.98 -22.95
CA SER A 482 6.99 -20.38 -22.96
C SER A 482 8.03 -21.31 -23.62
N ARG A 483 8.52 -20.93 -24.80
CA ARG A 483 9.53 -21.69 -25.54
C ARG A 483 10.83 -21.83 -24.73
N ARG A 484 11.30 -20.76 -24.09
CA ARG A 484 12.50 -20.79 -23.26
C ARG A 484 12.31 -21.68 -22.02
N ILE A 485 11.19 -21.56 -21.32
CA ILE A 485 10.90 -22.41 -20.15
C ILE A 485 10.91 -23.88 -20.53
N ILE A 486 10.21 -24.26 -21.62
CA ILE A 486 10.11 -25.67 -22.06
C ILE A 486 11.47 -26.21 -22.52
N ASN A 487 12.30 -25.39 -23.18
CA ASN A 487 13.58 -25.84 -23.73
C ASN A 487 14.74 -25.80 -22.73
N GLU A 488 14.68 -24.92 -21.72
CA GLU A 488 15.79 -24.68 -20.79
C GLU A 488 15.56 -25.30 -19.40
N VAL A 489 14.31 -25.74 -19.08
CA VAL A 489 13.97 -26.31 -17.78
C VAL A 489 13.44 -27.74 -17.95
N ASP A 490 14.36 -28.69 -17.82
CA ASP A 490 14.00 -30.11 -17.84
C ASP A 490 12.96 -30.41 -16.75
N GLY A 491 11.89 -31.12 -17.10
CA GLY A 491 10.79 -31.46 -16.21
C GLY A 491 9.56 -30.53 -16.30
N ILE A 492 9.57 -29.57 -17.26
CA ILE A 492 8.41 -28.74 -17.59
C ILE A 492 8.09 -28.86 -19.08
N ASN A 493 6.89 -29.33 -19.42
CA ASN A 493 6.45 -29.43 -20.80
C ASN A 493 5.21 -28.60 -21.15
N ARG A 494 4.71 -27.79 -20.20
CA ARG A 494 3.53 -26.95 -20.42
C ARG A 494 3.61 -25.62 -19.66
N VAL A 495 3.26 -24.54 -20.36
CA VAL A 495 3.15 -23.20 -19.80
C VAL A 495 1.74 -22.66 -20.03
N ALA A 496 1.09 -22.15 -18.98
CA ALA A 496 -0.19 -21.45 -19.03
C ALA A 496 -0.01 -19.96 -18.67
N TYR A 497 -0.98 -19.13 -19.01
CA TYR A 497 -1.03 -17.71 -18.61
C TYR A 497 -2.32 -17.44 -17.83
N ASP A 498 -2.23 -16.90 -16.61
CA ASP A 498 -3.38 -16.58 -15.78
C ASP A 498 -3.96 -15.20 -16.14
N ILE A 499 -5.19 -15.20 -16.65
CA ILE A 499 -5.93 -14.00 -17.06
C ILE A 499 -6.99 -13.55 -16.04
N SER A 500 -6.93 -14.03 -14.80
CA SER A 500 -7.89 -13.71 -13.75
C SER A 500 -7.63 -12.32 -13.16
N SER A 501 -8.70 -11.59 -12.86
CA SER A 501 -8.64 -10.30 -12.17
C SER A 501 -8.80 -10.46 -10.66
N LYS A 502 -8.28 -9.51 -9.88
CA LYS A 502 -8.57 -9.38 -8.45
C LYS A 502 -9.52 -8.19 -8.22
N PRO A 503 -10.72 -8.36 -7.62
CA PRO A 503 -11.38 -9.64 -7.38
C PRO A 503 -11.84 -10.34 -8.66
N PRO A 504 -12.31 -11.61 -8.67
CA PRO A 504 -12.46 -12.49 -7.49
C PRO A 504 -11.19 -13.27 -7.11
N ALA A 505 -10.20 -13.40 -8.01
CA ALA A 505 -8.94 -14.05 -7.67
C ALA A 505 -8.06 -13.15 -6.77
N THR A 506 -7.01 -13.73 -6.19
CA THR A 506 -5.92 -13.00 -5.52
C THR A 506 -4.76 -12.76 -6.48
N ILE A 507 -3.76 -11.96 -6.09
CA ILE A 507 -2.53 -11.81 -6.89
C ILE A 507 -1.69 -13.08 -6.79
N GLU A 508 -1.32 -13.49 -5.56
CA GLU A 508 -0.67 -14.79 -5.33
C GLU A 508 -1.71 -15.92 -5.43
N TRP A 509 -1.28 -17.11 -5.75
CA TRP A 509 -2.18 -18.26 -5.93
C TRP A 509 -2.49 -19.00 -4.61
N GLU A 510 -1.54 -18.99 -3.65
CA GLU A 510 -1.73 -19.52 -2.31
C GLU A 510 -1.54 -18.44 -1.22
#